data_e938742bc1f604f0ab3474e8a5a17e71
#
_entry.id   e938742bc1f604f0ab3474e8a5a17e71
#
_cell.length_a   1.000
_cell.length_b   1.000
_cell.length_c   1.000
_cell.angle_alpha   90.00
_cell.angle_beta   90.00
_cell.angle_gamma   90.00
#
_symmetry.space_group_name_H-M   'P 1'
#
loop_
_entity.id
_entity.type
_entity.pdbx_description
1 polymer ?
#
loop_
_entity_poly.entity_id
_entity_poly.type
_entity_poly.pdbx_seq_one_letter_code
_entity_poly.pdbx_strand_id
1 'polypeptide(L)'
;EQSLAMAKLLLGDLRTTVSELREDDIIELEQSIRQLIAGIPKPQITLDFSNAPTIRNVELAEILLRCTQEAITNVLRHSKASHCRIELREHDNKCILTIEDNGILTLPKASNKATIADNAVVPGNGLTGMKERIKMNDGLLSFQRTKKGFQVMVELKMDVTQ
;
A
#
# COMPACT_ATOMS: atom_id res chain seq x y z
N GLU A 1 19.29 -7.96 8.89
CA GLU A 1 18.07 -7.40 9.51
C GLU A 1 16.97 -7.07 8.49
N GLN A 2 17.29 -6.52 7.32
CA GLN A 2 16.32 -6.27 6.25
C GLN A 2 15.66 -7.56 5.74
N SER A 3 16.42 -8.66 5.66
CA SER A 3 15.90 -9.96 5.22
C SER A 3 14.85 -10.52 6.17
N LEU A 4 15.00 -10.30 7.47
CA LEU A 4 14.04 -10.74 8.47
C LEU A 4 12.76 -9.90 8.44
N ALA A 5 12.90 -8.58 8.28
CA ALA A 5 11.76 -7.67 8.13
C ALA A 5 10.97 -8.00 6.85
N MET A 6 11.66 -8.29 5.76
CA MET A 6 11.06 -8.71 4.50
C MET A 6 10.37 -10.07 4.62
N ALA A 7 10.97 -11.02 5.32
CA ALA A 7 10.36 -12.31 5.60
C ALA A 7 9.08 -12.17 6.42
N LYS A 8 9.06 -11.31 7.43
CA LYS A 8 7.85 -10.99 8.21
C LYS A 8 6.75 -10.35 7.36
N LEU A 9 7.10 -9.45 6.45
CA LEU A 9 6.15 -8.85 5.51
C LEU A 9 5.55 -9.88 4.54
N LEU A 10 6.36 -10.83 4.08
CA LEU A 10 5.93 -11.86 3.13
C LEU A 10 5.13 -12.98 3.79
N LEU A 11 5.47 -13.33 5.05
CA LEU A 11 4.85 -14.40 5.82
C LEU A 11 3.74 -13.89 6.75
N GLY A 12 3.60 -12.57 6.89
CA GLY A 12 2.57 -11.95 7.70
C GLY A 12 1.18 -12.42 7.25
N ASP A 13 0.56 -13.26 8.06
CA ASP A 13 -0.79 -13.75 7.81
C ASP A 13 -1.79 -12.63 8.13
N LEU A 14 -2.04 -11.78 7.13
CA LEU A 14 -3.00 -10.68 7.24
C LEU A 14 -4.43 -11.19 7.49
N ARG A 15 -4.70 -12.46 7.16
CA ARG A 15 -6.00 -13.07 7.40
C ARG A 15 -6.34 -13.20 8.88
N THR A 16 -5.35 -13.47 9.73
CA THR A 16 -5.58 -13.66 11.16
C THR A 16 -5.96 -12.35 11.86
N THR A 17 -5.43 -11.23 11.39
CA THR A 17 -5.69 -9.91 12.01
C THR A 17 -7.06 -9.35 11.64
N VAL A 18 -7.59 -9.70 10.47
CA VAL A 18 -8.86 -9.15 9.94
C VAL A 18 -10.01 -10.14 10.06
N SER A 19 -9.75 -11.47 10.05
CA SER A 19 -10.80 -12.50 10.07
C SER A 19 -11.44 -12.75 11.43
N GLU A 20 -10.87 -12.24 12.51
CA GLU A 20 -11.45 -12.31 13.87
C GLU A 20 -12.43 -11.17 14.16
N LEU A 21 -12.57 -10.21 13.24
CA LEU A 21 -13.46 -9.07 13.40
C LEU A 21 -14.88 -9.40 12.96
N ARG A 22 -15.87 -8.96 13.73
CA ARG A 22 -17.27 -9.00 13.34
C ARG A 22 -17.58 -7.87 12.36
N GLU A 23 -18.60 -8.05 11.51
CA GLU A 23 -19.01 -7.07 10.50
C GLU A 23 -19.30 -5.66 11.04
N ASP A 24 -19.59 -5.55 12.34
CA ASP A 24 -19.90 -4.26 12.99
C ASP A 24 -18.72 -3.62 13.70
N ASP A 25 -17.57 -4.29 13.75
CA ASP A 25 -16.39 -3.77 14.44
C ASP A 25 -15.66 -2.71 13.61
N ILE A 26 -15.20 -1.66 14.27
CA ILE A 26 -14.30 -0.69 13.66
C ILE A 26 -12.93 -1.34 13.48
N ILE A 27 -12.46 -1.36 12.26
CA ILE A 27 -11.17 -1.95 11.94
C ILE A 27 -10.06 -0.93 12.19
N GLU A 28 -9.18 -1.23 13.12
CA GLU A 28 -8.03 -0.41 13.47
C GLU A 28 -6.91 -0.58 12.44
N LEU A 29 -7.15 -0.06 11.24
CA LEU A 29 -6.24 -0.19 10.10
C LEU A 29 -4.86 0.44 10.40
N GLU A 30 -4.84 1.59 11.06
CA GLU A 30 -3.60 2.25 11.47
C GLU A 30 -2.73 1.33 12.34
N GLN A 31 -3.35 0.69 13.33
CA GLN A 31 -2.64 -0.23 14.23
C GLN A 31 -2.13 -1.45 13.47
N SER A 32 -2.92 -1.99 12.53
CA SER A 32 -2.51 -3.11 11.69
C SER A 32 -1.31 -2.74 10.81
N ILE A 33 -1.30 -1.55 10.24
CA ILE A 33 -0.16 -1.05 9.46
C ILE A 33 1.06 -0.80 10.35
N ARG A 34 0.88 -0.26 11.55
CA ARG A 34 1.98 -0.10 12.53
C ARG A 34 2.64 -1.44 12.87
N GLN A 35 1.84 -2.49 13.05
CA GLN A 35 2.36 -3.84 13.28
C GLN A 35 3.12 -4.37 12.06
N LEU A 36 2.59 -4.11 10.85
CA LEU A 36 3.21 -4.53 9.60
C LEU A 36 4.61 -3.93 9.40
N ILE A 37 4.77 -2.64 9.73
CA ILE A 37 6.04 -1.92 9.56
C ILE A 37 6.96 -2.00 10.77
N ALA A 38 6.49 -2.55 11.89
CA ALA A 38 7.29 -2.74 13.09
C ALA A 38 8.51 -3.63 12.79
N GLY A 39 9.67 -3.19 13.18
CA GLY A 39 10.92 -3.92 12.94
C GLY A 39 11.57 -3.64 11.58
N ILE A 40 11.04 -2.75 10.77
CA ILE A 40 11.71 -2.25 9.57
C ILE A 40 12.65 -1.09 9.99
N PRO A 41 13.99 -1.29 9.97
CA PRO A 41 14.91 -0.26 10.43
C PRO A 41 15.07 0.90 9.43
N LYS A 42 14.96 0.58 8.15
CA LYS A 42 15.05 1.55 7.03
C LYS A 42 14.18 1.09 5.86
N PRO A 43 13.53 2.02 5.15
CA PRO A 43 13.47 3.46 5.37
C PRO A 43 12.74 3.83 6.67
N GLN A 44 12.88 5.07 7.12
CA GLN A 44 12.03 5.61 8.17
C GLN A 44 10.61 5.77 7.62
N ILE A 45 9.65 5.07 8.22
CA ILE A 45 8.26 5.07 7.76
C ILE A 45 7.42 5.94 8.68
N THR A 46 6.73 6.92 8.10
CA THR A 46 5.79 7.78 8.81
C THR A 46 4.36 7.50 8.36
N LEU A 47 3.43 7.49 9.32
CA LEU A 47 2.01 7.31 9.07
C LEU A 47 1.26 8.62 9.29
N ASP A 48 0.40 8.96 8.36
CA ASP A 48 -0.52 10.09 8.48
C ASP A 48 -1.97 9.61 8.27
N PHE A 49 -2.66 9.42 9.37
CA PHE A 49 -4.04 8.96 9.43
C PHE A 49 -4.98 10.01 10.03
N SER A 50 -4.52 11.27 10.09
CA SER A 50 -5.29 12.37 10.69
C SER A 50 -6.66 12.61 10.03
N ASN A 51 -6.78 12.30 8.75
CA ASN A 51 -8.01 12.43 7.97
C ASN A 51 -8.51 11.07 7.44
N ALA A 52 -8.13 9.99 8.10
CA ALA A 52 -8.55 8.65 7.71
C ALA A 52 -10.04 8.43 8.02
N PRO A 53 -10.75 7.73 7.11
CA PRO A 53 -12.13 7.34 7.39
C PRO A 53 -12.20 6.21 8.43
N THR A 54 -13.36 6.07 9.03
CA THR A 54 -13.66 4.88 9.83
C THR A 54 -13.92 3.71 8.90
N ILE A 55 -13.10 2.68 8.97
CA ILE A 55 -13.22 1.47 8.15
C ILE A 55 -14.00 0.41 8.91
N ARG A 56 -15.11 -0.06 8.33
CA ARG A 56 -15.93 -1.17 8.85
C ARG A 56 -15.99 -2.36 7.89
N ASN A 57 -15.70 -2.11 6.62
CA ASN A 57 -15.71 -3.14 5.58
C ASN A 57 -14.40 -3.93 5.63
N VAL A 58 -14.51 -5.22 5.92
CA VAL A 58 -13.36 -6.15 6.03
C VAL A 58 -12.61 -6.29 4.71
N GLU A 59 -13.33 -6.35 3.59
CA GLU A 59 -12.71 -6.47 2.26
C GLU A 59 -11.90 -5.22 1.90
N LEU A 60 -12.45 -4.04 2.18
CA LEU A 60 -11.75 -2.77 1.99
C LEU A 60 -10.46 -2.71 2.82
N ALA A 61 -10.54 -3.08 4.10
CA ALA A 61 -9.38 -3.13 4.99
C ALA A 61 -8.31 -4.11 4.49
N GLU A 62 -8.72 -5.28 4.03
CA GLU A 62 -7.80 -6.30 3.49
C GLU A 62 -7.08 -5.79 2.24
N ILE A 63 -7.80 -5.15 1.31
CA ILE A 63 -7.20 -4.56 0.11
C ILE A 63 -6.17 -3.50 0.49
N LEU A 64 -6.50 -2.59 1.39
CA LEU A 64 -5.60 -1.52 1.83
C LEU A 64 -4.35 -2.07 2.52
N LEU A 65 -4.49 -3.09 3.39
CA LEU A 65 -3.36 -3.74 4.04
C LEU A 65 -2.44 -4.45 3.04
N ARG A 66 -3.01 -5.16 2.07
CA ARG A 66 -2.23 -5.84 1.03
C ARG A 66 -1.51 -4.87 0.12
N CYS A 67 -2.17 -3.77 -0.26
CA CYS A 67 -1.54 -2.71 -1.05
C CYS A 67 -0.37 -2.08 -0.29
N THR A 68 -0.54 -1.83 1.01
CA THR A 68 0.53 -1.31 1.87
C THR A 68 1.69 -2.30 1.94
N GLN A 69 1.40 -3.57 2.19
CA GLN A 69 2.41 -4.64 2.26
C GLN A 69 3.23 -4.74 0.97
N GLU A 70 2.57 -4.75 -0.17
CA GLU A 70 3.24 -4.85 -1.48
C GLU A 70 4.05 -3.60 -1.79
N ALA A 71 3.51 -2.42 -1.52
CA ALA A 71 4.23 -1.17 -1.73
C ALA A 71 5.48 -1.08 -0.86
N ILE A 72 5.41 -1.42 0.42
CA ILE A 72 6.56 -1.45 1.32
C ILE A 72 7.59 -2.49 0.87
N THR A 73 7.14 -3.68 0.46
CA THR A 73 8.03 -4.71 -0.09
C THR A 73 8.79 -4.20 -1.31
N ASN A 74 8.12 -3.47 -2.19
CA ASN A 74 8.75 -2.86 -3.36
C ASN A 74 9.77 -1.79 -2.98
N VAL A 75 9.45 -0.95 -2.00
CA VAL A 75 10.41 0.04 -1.47
C VAL A 75 11.65 -0.66 -0.92
N LEU A 76 11.50 -1.71 -0.13
CA LEU A 76 12.61 -2.46 0.45
C LEU A 76 13.47 -3.17 -0.59
N ARG A 77 12.87 -3.67 -1.67
CA ARG A 77 13.58 -4.41 -2.72
C ARG A 77 14.23 -3.54 -3.78
N HIS A 78 13.55 -2.46 -4.18
CA HIS A 78 13.86 -1.74 -5.41
C HIS A 78 14.21 -0.27 -5.20
N SER A 79 13.97 0.26 -4.01
CA SER A 79 14.23 1.66 -3.69
C SER A 79 15.34 1.78 -2.66
N LYS A 80 16.22 2.74 -2.84
CA LYS A 80 17.22 3.15 -1.83
C LYS A 80 16.68 4.30 -0.98
N ALA A 81 15.38 4.28 -0.69
CA ALA A 81 14.74 5.31 0.08
C ALA A 81 15.29 5.38 1.51
N SER A 82 15.42 6.58 2.03
CA SER A 82 15.66 6.85 3.43
C SER A 82 14.36 7.11 4.21
N HIS A 83 13.33 7.56 3.51
CA HIS A 83 12.02 7.88 4.07
C HIS A 83 10.89 7.35 3.19
N CYS A 84 9.83 6.90 3.85
CA CYS A 84 8.58 6.50 3.23
C CYS A 84 7.42 7.06 4.04
N ARG A 85 6.41 7.64 3.38
CA ARG A 85 5.19 8.16 4.01
C ARG A 85 4.01 7.34 3.55
N ILE A 86 3.19 6.93 4.49
CA ILE A 86 1.91 6.27 4.26
C ILE A 86 0.81 7.20 4.77
N GLU A 87 -0.06 7.62 3.90
CA GLU A 87 -1.20 8.47 4.20
C GLU A 87 -2.51 7.79 3.84
N LEU A 88 -3.47 7.83 4.74
CA LEU A 88 -4.84 7.42 4.49
C LEU A 88 -5.77 8.59 4.73
N ARG A 89 -6.60 8.92 3.77
CA ARG A 89 -7.57 10.01 3.87
C ARG A 89 -8.89 9.67 3.19
N GLU A 90 -9.92 10.37 3.61
CA GLU A 90 -11.22 10.36 2.95
C GLU A 90 -11.38 11.58 2.04
N HIS A 91 -11.95 11.36 0.87
CA HIS A 91 -12.33 12.42 -0.05
C HIS A 91 -13.45 11.94 -0.98
N ASP A 92 -14.55 12.69 -1.02
CA ASP A 92 -15.72 12.40 -1.87
C ASP A 92 -16.21 10.94 -1.76
N ASN A 93 -16.40 10.48 -0.52
CA ASN A 93 -16.82 9.11 -0.20
C ASN A 93 -15.89 8.02 -0.74
N LYS A 94 -14.64 8.36 -0.93
CA LYS A 94 -13.57 7.44 -1.30
C LYS A 94 -12.50 7.41 -0.22
N CYS A 95 -11.97 6.23 -0.01
CA CYS A 95 -10.78 6.02 0.78
C CYS A 95 -9.56 6.11 -0.14
N ILE A 96 -8.63 7.00 0.16
CA ILE A 96 -7.42 7.22 -0.64
C ILE A 96 -6.20 6.88 0.20
N LEU A 97 -5.52 5.81 -0.21
CA LEU A 97 -4.24 5.41 0.36
C LEU A 97 -3.11 5.90 -0.55
N THR A 98 -2.18 6.63 0.01
CA THR A 98 -0.99 7.12 -0.70
C THR A 98 0.27 6.62 0.01
N ILE A 99 1.16 6.00 -0.74
CA ILE A 99 2.46 5.54 -0.24
C ILE A 99 3.53 6.18 -1.10
N GLU A 100 4.34 7.03 -0.51
CA GLU A 100 5.39 7.79 -1.20
C GLU A 100 6.75 7.54 -0.54
N ASP A 101 7.74 7.20 -1.34
CA ASP A 101 9.13 7.09 -0.91
C ASP A 101 10.03 8.11 -1.62
N ASN A 102 11.16 8.43 -1.02
CA ASN A 102 12.14 9.38 -1.55
C ASN A 102 13.31 8.70 -2.25
N GLY A 103 13.19 7.44 -2.61
CA GLY A 103 14.25 6.69 -3.25
C GLY A 103 14.28 6.82 -4.76
N ILE A 104 15.35 6.31 -5.32
CA ILE A 104 15.50 6.19 -6.77
C ILE A 104 15.15 4.75 -7.12
N LEU A 105 14.11 4.54 -7.91
CA LEU A 105 13.80 3.23 -8.46
C LEU A 105 14.94 2.77 -9.36
N THR A 106 15.64 1.74 -8.94
CA THR A 106 16.61 1.04 -9.78
C THR A 106 15.83 0.09 -10.70
N LEU A 107 15.33 0.64 -11.81
CA LEU A 107 14.77 -0.21 -12.86
C LEU A 107 15.90 -0.86 -13.64
N PRO A 108 15.74 -2.13 -14.08
CA PRO A 108 16.67 -2.72 -15.04
C PRO A 108 16.74 -1.80 -16.27
N LYS A 109 17.94 -1.57 -16.78
CA LYS A 109 18.23 -0.66 -17.91
C LYS A 109 17.55 -1.01 -19.24
N ALA A 110 16.66 -1.97 -19.28
CA ALA A 110 16.09 -2.55 -20.50
C ALA A 110 14.90 -1.79 -21.09
N SER A 111 14.47 -0.66 -20.54
CA SER A 111 13.37 0.09 -21.15
C SER A 111 13.61 1.58 -21.17
N ASN A 112 14.37 2.03 -22.17
CA ASN A 112 14.50 3.44 -22.53
C ASN A 112 13.20 4.06 -23.11
N LYS A 113 12.07 3.37 -23.05
CA LYS A 113 10.78 3.81 -23.60
C LYS A 113 9.57 3.41 -22.77
N ALA A 114 9.66 3.38 -21.46
CA ALA A 114 8.46 3.29 -20.66
C ALA A 114 7.96 4.69 -20.32
N THR A 115 7.11 5.19 -21.17
CA THR A 115 6.18 6.24 -20.78
C THR A 115 5.38 5.69 -19.60
N ILE A 116 5.45 6.34 -18.46
CA ILE A 116 4.81 5.95 -17.18
C ILE A 116 3.27 6.01 -17.30
N ALA A 117 2.73 6.11 -18.51
CA ALA A 117 1.32 6.31 -18.72
C ALA A 117 0.48 5.02 -18.60
N ASP A 118 0.99 3.86 -18.89
CA ASP A 118 0.21 2.63 -18.80
C ASP A 118 1.12 1.42 -18.60
N ASN A 119 0.96 0.74 -17.47
CA ASN A 119 1.46 -0.62 -17.22
C ASN A 119 2.98 -0.85 -17.19
N ALA A 120 3.78 0.15 -17.24
CA ALA A 120 5.21 -0.05 -17.10
C ALA A 120 5.57 -0.05 -15.62
N VAL A 121 5.58 -1.26 -15.08
CA VAL A 121 6.68 -1.56 -14.21
C VAL A 121 6.42 -1.51 -12.74
N VAL A 122 5.95 -2.62 -12.31
CA VAL A 122 6.76 -3.33 -11.33
C VAL A 122 6.74 -4.81 -11.75
N PRO A 123 7.86 -5.42 -12.11
CA PRO A 123 7.88 -6.84 -12.41
C PRO A 123 7.66 -7.61 -11.11
N GLY A 124 6.46 -8.13 -10.94
CA GLY A 124 6.09 -8.98 -9.81
C GLY A 124 4.61 -9.32 -9.85
N ASN A 125 4.29 -10.56 -9.57
CA ASN A 125 2.92 -11.07 -9.57
C ASN A 125 2.01 -10.37 -8.52
N GLY A 126 2.58 -9.73 -7.50
CA GLY A 126 1.85 -9.07 -6.43
C GLY A 126 1.01 -7.87 -6.90
N LEU A 127 1.56 -7.00 -7.75
CA LEU A 127 0.86 -5.82 -8.24
C LEU A 127 -0.25 -6.14 -9.24
N THR A 128 -0.07 -7.19 -10.04
CA THR A 128 -1.10 -7.64 -10.99
C THR A 128 -2.36 -8.09 -10.25
N GLY A 129 -2.20 -8.92 -9.23
CA GLY A 129 -3.33 -9.37 -8.41
C GLY A 129 -4.01 -8.25 -7.64
N MET A 130 -3.26 -7.25 -7.17
CA MET A 130 -3.82 -6.06 -6.54
C MET A 130 -4.62 -5.20 -7.52
N LYS A 131 -4.08 -4.96 -8.70
CA LYS A 131 -4.76 -4.18 -9.74
C LYS A 131 -6.12 -4.79 -10.10
N GLU A 132 -6.18 -6.10 -10.21
CA GLU A 132 -7.43 -6.82 -10.47
C GLU A 132 -8.45 -6.65 -9.33
N ARG A 133 -8.03 -6.84 -8.08
CA ARG A 133 -8.91 -6.67 -6.91
C ARG A 133 -9.43 -5.25 -6.76
N ILE A 134 -8.56 -4.26 -6.93
CA ILE A 134 -8.94 -2.85 -6.88
C ILE A 134 -9.96 -2.55 -7.98
N LYS A 135 -9.73 -3.04 -9.19
CA LYS A 135 -10.66 -2.87 -10.31
C LYS A 135 -12.00 -3.54 -10.08
N MET A 136 -12.02 -4.73 -9.47
CA MET A 136 -13.27 -5.44 -9.12
C MET A 136 -14.10 -4.67 -8.08
N ASN A 137 -13.47 -3.82 -7.28
CA ASN A 137 -14.13 -2.95 -6.31
C ASN A 137 -14.31 -1.51 -6.82
N ASP A 138 -14.39 -1.32 -8.14
CA ASP A 138 -14.55 0.01 -8.77
C ASP A 138 -13.49 1.02 -8.31
N GLY A 139 -12.33 0.54 -7.93
CA GLY A 139 -11.21 1.35 -7.47
C GLY A 139 -10.22 1.72 -8.57
N LEU A 140 -9.29 2.55 -8.20
CA LEU A 140 -8.21 3.01 -9.06
C LEU A 140 -6.86 2.79 -8.38
N LEU A 141 -5.93 2.18 -9.10
CA LEU A 141 -4.53 2.07 -8.70
C LEU A 141 -3.68 2.88 -9.68
N SER A 142 -2.91 3.80 -9.16
CA SER A 142 -2.01 4.63 -9.96
C SER A 142 -0.59 4.65 -9.38
N PHE A 143 0.36 4.79 -10.26
CA PHE A 143 1.79 4.92 -9.94
C PHE A 143 2.31 6.20 -10.55
N GLN A 144 3.12 6.92 -9.80
CA GLN A 144 3.67 8.17 -10.24
C GLN A 144 5.11 8.35 -9.75
N ARG A 145 5.98 8.74 -10.67
CA ARG A 145 7.29 9.25 -10.29
C ARG A 145 7.14 10.72 -9.91
N THR A 146 7.53 11.06 -8.71
CA THR A 146 7.53 12.44 -8.23
C THR A 146 8.93 13.03 -8.32
N LYS A 147 9.05 14.33 -8.09
CA LYS A 147 10.38 14.98 -7.98
C LYS A 147 11.20 14.46 -6.80
N LYS A 148 10.53 13.86 -5.82
CA LYS A 148 11.14 13.36 -4.58
C LYS A 148 11.40 11.86 -4.58
N GLY A 149 10.74 11.10 -5.46
CA GLY A 149 10.85 9.66 -5.48
C GLY A 149 9.71 8.98 -6.26
N PHE A 150 9.03 8.04 -5.63
CA PHE A 150 7.97 7.27 -6.26
C PHE A 150 6.72 7.24 -5.38
N GLN A 151 5.55 7.29 -5.99
CA GLN A 151 4.27 7.28 -5.30
C GLN A 151 3.35 6.20 -5.85
N VAL A 152 2.73 5.47 -4.93
CA VAL A 152 1.61 4.57 -5.20
C VAL A 152 0.35 5.19 -4.60
N MET A 153 -0.74 5.26 -5.36
CA MET A 153 -2.02 5.75 -4.91
C MET A 153 -3.11 4.73 -5.22
N VAL A 154 -3.91 4.43 -4.21
CA VAL A 154 -5.08 3.55 -4.29
C VAL A 154 -6.32 4.34 -3.91
N GLU A 155 -7.31 4.38 -4.78
CA GLU A 155 -8.63 4.95 -4.48
C GLU A 155 -9.67 3.83 -4.47
N LEU A 156 -10.45 3.75 -3.42
CA LEU A 156 -11.54 2.78 -3.27
C LEU A 156 -12.79 3.51 -2.81
N LYS A 157 -13.93 3.16 -3.39
CA LYS A 157 -15.22 3.65 -2.89
C LYS A 157 -15.47 3.09 -1.50
N MET A 158 -15.92 3.94 -0.61
CA MET A 158 -16.44 3.47 0.65
C MET A 158 -17.90 3.10 0.43
N ASP A 159 -18.23 1.83 0.69
CA ASP A 159 -19.64 1.42 0.66
C ASP A 159 -20.41 2.24 1.70
N VAL A 160 -21.32 3.04 1.21
CA VAL A 160 -22.34 3.61 2.08
C VAL A 160 -23.24 2.46 2.48
N THR A 161 -22.90 1.79 3.57
CA THR A 161 -23.80 0.83 4.18
C THR A 161 -25.03 1.61 4.59
N GLN A 162 -26.10 1.38 3.88
CA GLN A 162 -27.42 1.87 4.24
C GLN A 162 -27.83 1.30 5.60
#